data_e7a64022a49eeb418abea30705bac025
#
_entry.id   e7a64022a49eeb418abea30705bac025
#
_cell.length_a   1.000
_cell.length_b   1.000
_cell.length_c   1.000
_cell.angle_alpha   90.00
_cell.angle_beta   90.00
_cell.angle_gamma   90.00
#
_symmetry.space_group_name_H-M   'P 1'
#
loop_
_entity.id
_entity.type
_entity.pdbx_description
1 polymer ?
#
loop_
_entity_poly.entity_id
_entity_poly.type
_entity_poly.pdbx_seq_one_letter_code
_entity_poly.pdbx_strand_id
1 'polypeptide(L)'
;MSLYVQITKRCNMTCCHCAFSCGAHGPDMSAETFRRVLDLAELEEAPITVGGGEPTLHPMFMDFLWWTIRRQAPLTYEMGMPTVGLVTNGSQTEIALELAALARVGVISASVSRDEFHDPIDPRVYKAFEPSKEPGDHRHISRPGLIVPAGRARKWGNHPFKRCVCDGPFIVPGGDIYSCGCRVNPLGSVRDDHVHLPMEWRDLLCPNEVALTARRPEEKLVPV
;
A
#
# COMPACT_ATOMS: atom_id res chain seq x y z
N MET A 1 -6.37 -8.12 9.68
CA MET A 1 -5.94 -6.71 9.52
C MET A 1 -4.60 -6.73 8.83
N SER A 2 -4.28 -5.81 7.92
CA SER A 2 -2.93 -5.69 7.37
C SER A 2 -2.40 -4.27 7.55
N LEU A 3 -1.09 -4.12 7.74
CA LEU A 3 -0.43 -2.82 7.86
C LEU A 3 0.11 -2.41 6.49
N TYR A 4 -0.27 -1.22 5.99
CA TYR A 4 0.40 -0.63 4.84
C TYR A 4 1.53 0.27 5.30
N VAL A 5 2.75 -0.02 4.88
CA VAL A 5 3.97 0.67 5.30
C VAL A 5 4.58 1.44 4.14
N GLN A 6 4.47 2.76 4.20
CA GLN A 6 5.10 3.65 3.23
C GLN A 6 6.57 3.87 3.63
N ILE A 7 7.49 3.09 3.07
CA ILE A 7 8.91 3.17 3.43
C ILE A 7 9.62 4.40 2.83
N THR A 8 9.06 4.99 1.77
CA THR A 8 9.60 6.21 1.15
C THR A 8 8.50 7.04 0.51
N LYS A 9 8.68 8.36 0.46
CA LYS A 9 7.87 9.24 -0.39
C LYS A 9 8.56 9.59 -1.70
N ARG A 10 9.75 9.08 -1.96
CA ARG A 10 10.41 9.22 -3.26
C ARG A 10 9.71 8.35 -4.30
N CYS A 11 9.52 8.93 -5.48
CA CYS A 11 8.97 8.25 -6.65
C CYS A 11 9.56 8.89 -7.90
N ASN A 12 9.95 8.09 -8.87
CA ASN A 12 10.42 8.58 -10.16
C ASN A 12 9.28 8.91 -11.14
N MET A 13 8.03 8.67 -10.73
CA MET A 13 6.83 9.06 -11.47
C MET A 13 6.08 10.18 -10.74
N THR A 14 5.41 11.05 -11.51
CA THR A 14 4.62 12.17 -10.99
C THR A 14 3.13 12.03 -11.31
N CYS A 15 2.62 10.81 -11.19
CA CYS A 15 1.23 10.46 -11.52
C CYS A 15 0.24 11.46 -10.91
N CYS A 16 -0.66 12.01 -11.73
CA CYS A 16 -1.63 13.02 -11.30
C CYS A 16 -2.65 12.47 -10.29
N HIS A 17 -2.94 11.15 -10.34
CA HIS A 17 -3.86 10.46 -9.42
C HIS A 17 -3.21 9.99 -8.11
N CYS A 18 -1.95 10.33 -7.85
CA CYS A 18 -1.22 9.85 -6.68
C CYS A 18 -1.87 10.31 -5.36
N ALA A 19 -2.41 9.37 -4.59
CA ALA A 19 -3.04 9.63 -3.29
C ALA A 19 -2.04 10.13 -2.22
N PHE A 20 -0.74 9.87 -2.40
CA PHE A 20 0.29 10.20 -1.42
C PHE A 20 1.10 11.46 -1.77
N SER A 21 0.89 12.05 -2.94
CA SER A 21 1.68 13.19 -3.46
C SER A 21 3.18 12.92 -3.50
N CYS A 22 3.57 11.70 -3.87
CA CYS A 22 4.96 11.28 -4.00
C CYS A 22 5.62 11.90 -5.25
N GLY A 23 6.94 12.04 -5.23
CA GLY A 23 7.72 12.60 -6.34
C GLY A 23 9.22 12.34 -6.14
N ALA A 24 10.07 13.01 -6.95
CA ALA A 24 11.51 12.79 -6.97
C ALA A 24 12.18 12.96 -5.59
N HIS A 25 11.61 13.79 -4.75
CA HIS A 25 12.12 14.10 -3.42
C HIS A 25 11.09 13.73 -2.36
N GLY A 26 11.55 13.19 -1.23
CA GLY A 26 10.72 12.84 -0.10
C GLY A 26 11.49 12.08 0.96
N PRO A 27 10.96 12.01 2.18
CA PRO A 27 11.62 11.29 3.26
C PRO A 27 11.63 9.78 3.00
N ASP A 28 12.72 9.15 3.42
CA ASP A 28 12.87 7.72 3.56
C ASP A 28 12.67 7.31 5.02
N MET A 29 12.12 6.14 5.25
CA MET A 29 12.00 5.55 6.57
C MET A 29 13.38 5.08 7.05
N SER A 30 13.75 5.42 8.29
CA SER A 30 14.99 4.92 8.86
C SER A 30 14.91 3.42 9.19
N ALA A 31 16.06 2.76 9.22
CA ALA A 31 16.16 1.35 9.64
C ALA A 31 15.61 1.13 11.07
N GLU A 32 15.80 2.09 11.97
CA GLU A 32 15.27 2.03 13.31
C GLU A 32 13.74 2.09 13.32
N THR A 33 13.15 3.07 12.60
CA THR A 33 11.69 3.19 12.47
C THR A 33 11.10 1.93 11.85
N PHE A 34 11.75 1.36 10.82
CA PHE A 34 11.27 0.15 10.17
C PHE A 34 11.29 -1.07 11.10
N ARG A 35 12.31 -1.22 11.96
CA ARG A 35 12.33 -2.29 12.97
C ARG A 35 11.16 -2.19 13.93
N ARG A 36 10.83 -0.98 14.39
CA ARG A 36 9.65 -0.74 15.26
C ARG A 36 8.33 -1.06 14.55
N VAL A 37 8.25 -0.84 13.22
CA VAL A 37 7.11 -1.32 12.40
C VAL A 37 7.00 -2.84 12.43
N LEU A 38 8.14 -3.54 12.30
CA LEU A 38 8.15 -5.00 12.35
C LEU A 38 7.74 -5.52 13.75
N ASP A 39 8.20 -4.86 14.81
CA ASP A 39 7.80 -5.21 16.20
C ASP A 39 6.30 -5.01 16.41
N LEU A 40 5.73 -3.91 15.91
CA LEU A 40 4.27 -3.69 15.94
C LEU A 40 3.52 -4.76 15.15
N ALA A 41 3.99 -5.10 13.94
CA ALA A 41 3.33 -6.11 13.11
C ALA A 41 3.34 -7.50 13.75
N GLU A 42 4.42 -7.85 14.45
CA GLU A 42 4.52 -9.09 15.20
C GLU A 42 3.57 -9.10 16.40
N LEU A 43 3.52 -7.98 17.16
CA LEU A 43 2.61 -7.82 18.30
C LEU A 43 1.13 -7.95 17.89
N GLU A 44 0.77 -7.38 16.76
CA GLU A 44 -0.61 -7.35 16.23
C GLU A 44 -0.93 -8.56 15.34
N GLU A 45 0.00 -9.50 15.16
CA GLU A 45 -0.12 -10.65 14.22
C GLU A 45 -0.63 -10.20 12.85
N ALA A 46 -0.08 -9.07 12.36
CA ALA A 46 -0.59 -8.39 11.19
C ALA A 46 0.31 -8.60 9.96
N PRO A 47 -0.24 -9.04 8.82
CA PRO A 47 0.43 -8.97 7.53
C PRO A 47 0.91 -7.56 7.20
N ILE A 48 2.03 -7.45 6.49
CA ILE A 48 2.63 -6.17 6.09
C ILE A 48 2.57 -6.02 4.56
N THR A 49 2.05 -4.90 4.08
CA THR A 49 2.22 -4.47 2.70
C THR A 49 3.24 -3.33 2.64
N VAL A 50 4.38 -3.60 2.02
CA VAL A 50 5.43 -2.60 1.78
C VAL A 50 5.09 -1.80 0.52
N GLY A 51 5.05 -0.49 0.68
CA GLY A 51 4.81 0.43 -0.42
C GLY A 51 5.55 1.74 -0.21
N GLY A 52 5.16 2.75 -1.00
CA GLY A 52 5.85 4.03 -0.90
C GLY A 52 5.31 5.04 -1.88
N GLY A 53 6.19 5.91 -2.38
CA GLY A 53 6.10 6.43 -3.72
C GLY A 53 6.44 5.30 -4.68
N GLU A 54 7.73 5.02 -4.80
CA GLU A 54 8.24 3.77 -5.37
C GLU A 54 9.18 3.12 -4.35
N PRO A 55 8.79 2.00 -3.72
CA PRO A 55 9.56 1.41 -2.62
C PRO A 55 10.96 0.95 -3.05
N THR A 56 11.12 0.52 -4.30
CA THR A 56 12.42 0.07 -4.83
C THR A 56 13.47 1.18 -4.95
N LEU A 57 13.06 2.44 -4.80
CA LEU A 57 13.97 3.59 -4.72
C LEU A 57 14.52 3.84 -3.31
N HIS A 58 14.02 3.14 -2.30
CA HIS A 58 14.56 3.25 -0.95
C HIS A 58 15.95 2.61 -0.89
N PRO A 59 16.98 3.29 -0.32
CA PRO A 59 18.36 2.76 -0.32
C PRO A 59 18.51 1.39 0.34
N MET A 60 17.66 1.10 1.33
CA MET A 60 17.65 -0.17 2.07
C MET A 60 16.46 -1.05 1.70
N PHE A 61 15.90 -0.90 0.48
CA PHE A 61 14.70 -1.63 0.08
C PHE A 61 14.85 -3.15 0.24
N MET A 62 15.93 -3.72 -0.28
CA MET A 62 16.16 -5.16 -0.22
C MET A 62 16.36 -5.65 1.22
N ASP A 63 17.06 -4.88 2.06
CA ASP A 63 17.21 -5.21 3.49
C ASP A 63 15.84 -5.24 4.18
N PHE A 64 15.02 -4.21 3.95
CA PHE A 64 13.67 -4.12 4.52
C PHE A 64 12.79 -5.28 4.07
N LEU A 65 12.83 -5.61 2.77
CA LEU A 65 12.08 -6.74 2.23
C LEU A 65 12.49 -8.06 2.92
N TRP A 66 13.81 -8.33 3.02
CA TRP A 66 14.29 -9.55 3.65
C TRP A 66 14.04 -9.60 5.16
N TRP A 67 14.13 -8.47 5.87
CA TRP A 67 13.74 -8.42 7.27
C TRP A 67 12.25 -8.72 7.44
N THR A 68 11.39 -8.17 6.59
CA THR A 68 9.96 -8.42 6.61
C THR A 68 9.65 -9.90 6.37
N ILE A 69 10.22 -10.49 5.30
CA ILE A 69 10.02 -11.92 4.99
C ILE A 69 10.41 -12.80 6.18
N ARG A 70 11.56 -12.54 6.79
CA ARG A 70 12.04 -13.33 7.94
C ARG A 70 11.14 -13.19 9.16
N ARG A 71 10.71 -11.98 9.48
CA ARG A 71 9.86 -11.71 10.66
C ARG A 71 8.44 -12.23 10.46
N GLN A 72 7.94 -12.21 9.24
CA GLN A 72 6.61 -12.67 8.88
C GLN A 72 6.53 -14.18 8.59
N ALA A 73 7.66 -14.89 8.55
CA ALA A 73 7.69 -16.30 8.20
C ALA A 73 6.80 -17.19 9.11
N PRO A 74 6.75 -17.01 10.45
CA PRO A 74 5.84 -17.78 11.30
C PRO A 74 4.37 -17.56 10.95
N LEU A 75 3.96 -16.30 10.76
CA LEU A 75 2.59 -15.92 10.39
C LEU A 75 2.23 -16.44 8.99
N THR A 76 3.17 -16.36 8.04
CA THR A 76 3.01 -16.93 6.68
C THR A 76 2.74 -18.43 6.74
N TYR A 77 3.49 -19.15 7.57
CA TYR A 77 3.30 -20.59 7.75
C TYR A 77 1.93 -20.90 8.36
N GLU A 78 1.52 -20.19 9.39
CA GLU A 78 0.23 -20.35 10.06
C GLU A 78 -0.95 -20.07 9.14
N MET A 79 -0.87 -18.98 8.37
CA MET A 79 -1.93 -18.58 7.44
C MET A 79 -1.96 -19.40 6.15
N GLY A 80 -0.92 -20.14 5.83
CA GLY A 80 -0.79 -20.89 4.58
C GLY A 80 -0.77 -20.01 3.31
N MET A 81 -0.46 -18.72 3.45
CA MET A 81 -0.38 -17.75 2.36
C MET A 81 0.61 -16.65 2.70
N PRO A 82 1.20 -15.95 1.71
CA PRO A 82 2.11 -14.85 1.97
C PRO A 82 1.49 -13.74 2.80
N THR A 83 2.17 -13.36 3.87
CA THR A 83 1.81 -12.22 4.75
C THR A 83 2.62 -10.96 4.44
N VAL A 84 3.55 -11.05 3.49
CA VAL A 84 4.32 -9.93 2.96
C VAL A 84 3.76 -9.52 1.61
N GLY A 85 3.12 -8.36 1.57
CA GLY A 85 2.64 -7.71 0.35
C GLY A 85 3.61 -6.64 -0.16
N LEU A 86 3.62 -6.39 -1.46
CA LEU A 86 4.41 -5.34 -2.08
C LEU A 86 3.69 -4.72 -3.26
N VAL A 87 3.80 -3.38 -3.39
CA VAL A 87 3.28 -2.63 -4.54
C VAL A 87 4.40 -1.79 -5.14
N THR A 88 4.64 -1.95 -6.45
CA THR A 88 5.67 -1.22 -7.22
C THR A 88 5.08 -0.63 -8.51
N ASN A 89 5.67 0.44 -9.00
CA ASN A 89 5.40 0.95 -10.33
C ASN A 89 6.20 0.21 -11.43
N GLY A 90 7.12 -0.69 -11.03
CA GLY A 90 7.89 -1.55 -11.93
C GLY A 90 9.02 -0.86 -12.70
N SER A 91 9.33 0.40 -12.41
CA SER A 91 10.33 1.18 -13.15
C SER A 91 11.78 0.70 -12.93
N GLN A 92 12.05 0.03 -11.81
CA GLN A 92 13.34 -0.63 -11.55
C GLN A 92 13.26 -2.06 -12.08
N THR A 93 13.48 -2.23 -13.39
CA THR A 93 13.20 -3.46 -14.13
C THR A 93 13.76 -4.71 -13.47
N GLU A 94 15.05 -4.77 -13.15
CA GLU A 94 15.67 -5.98 -12.62
C GLU A 94 15.12 -6.35 -11.24
N ILE A 95 14.93 -5.35 -10.36
CA ILE A 95 14.30 -5.57 -9.05
C ILE A 95 12.85 -6.05 -9.22
N ALA A 96 12.11 -5.44 -10.15
CA ALA A 96 10.72 -5.83 -10.41
C ALA A 96 10.62 -7.29 -10.91
N LEU A 97 11.55 -7.74 -11.73
CA LEU A 97 11.62 -9.15 -12.18
C LEU A 97 11.92 -10.10 -11.01
N GLU A 98 12.81 -9.74 -10.10
CA GLU A 98 13.08 -10.52 -8.88
C GLU A 98 11.84 -10.61 -7.99
N LEU A 99 11.12 -9.49 -7.80
CA LEU A 99 9.87 -9.46 -7.03
C LEU A 99 8.80 -10.36 -7.66
N ALA A 100 8.66 -10.34 -8.98
CA ALA A 100 7.76 -11.23 -9.68
C ALA A 100 8.13 -12.72 -9.50
N ALA A 101 9.43 -13.04 -9.47
CA ALA A 101 9.91 -14.39 -9.20
C ALA A 101 9.59 -14.85 -7.77
N LEU A 102 9.81 -14.01 -6.76
CA LEU A 102 9.46 -14.29 -5.35
C LEU A 102 7.94 -14.48 -5.18
N ALA A 103 7.14 -13.67 -5.84
CA ALA A 103 5.69 -13.77 -5.78
C ALA A 103 5.15 -15.00 -6.50
N ARG A 104 5.80 -15.42 -7.59
CA ARG A 104 5.44 -16.63 -8.31
C ARG A 104 5.57 -17.89 -7.46
N VAL A 105 6.55 -17.93 -6.58
CA VAL A 105 6.79 -19.09 -5.69
C VAL A 105 6.16 -18.91 -4.31
N GLY A 106 5.33 -17.88 -4.11
CA GLY A 106 4.57 -17.68 -2.89
C GLY A 106 5.36 -17.18 -1.68
N VAL A 107 6.57 -16.64 -1.88
CA VAL A 107 7.35 -16.04 -0.78
C VAL A 107 6.74 -14.70 -0.35
N ILE A 108 6.24 -13.93 -1.32
CA ILE A 108 5.55 -12.66 -1.12
C ILE A 108 4.29 -12.60 -2.01
N SER A 109 3.42 -11.64 -1.75
CA SER A 109 2.41 -11.19 -2.71
C SER A 109 2.88 -9.89 -3.34
N ALA A 110 3.04 -9.82 -4.65
CA ALA A 110 3.53 -8.61 -5.30
C ALA A 110 2.61 -8.12 -6.41
N SER A 111 2.45 -6.80 -6.48
CA SER A 111 1.60 -6.12 -7.45
C SER A 111 2.38 -5.06 -8.20
N VAL A 112 2.30 -5.06 -9.54
CA VAL A 112 2.77 -3.96 -10.39
C VAL A 112 1.61 -3.09 -10.82
N SER A 113 1.76 -1.77 -10.68
CA SER A 113 0.76 -0.80 -11.11
C SER A 113 0.75 -0.67 -12.63
N ARG A 114 -0.45 -0.72 -13.26
CA ARG A 114 -0.62 -0.54 -14.70
C ARG A 114 -1.90 0.23 -15.00
N ASP A 115 -1.75 1.47 -15.43
CA ASP A 115 -2.84 2.34 -15.85
C ASP A 115 -2.35 3.43 -16.81
N GLU A 116 -3.25 4.30 -17.23
CA GLU A 116 -3.00 5.44 -18.13
C GLU A 116 -2.23 6.60 -17.47
N PHE A 117 -2.02 6.58 -16.16
CA PHE A 117 -1.39 7.65 -15.40
C PHE A 117 0.08 7.36 -15.05
N HIS A 118 0.50 6.11 -15.20
CA HIS A 118 1.88 5.68 -14.98
C HIS A 118 2.70 5.84 -16.26
N ASP A 119 3.96 6.26 -16.10
CA ASP A 119 4.89 6.27 -17.23
C ASP A 119 5.11 4.86 -17.75
N PRO A 120 5.39 4.69 -19.07
CA PRO A 120 5.72 3.40 -19.64
C PRO A 120 6.94 2.76 -18.97
N ILE A 121 6.87 1.47 -18.70
CA ILE A 121 7.97 0.67 -18.14
C ILE A 121 8.36 -0.45 -19.13
N ASP A 122 9.44 -1.16 -18.82
CA ASP A 122 9.86 -2.32 -19.62
C ASP A 122 8.72 -3.36 -19.72
N PRO A 123 8.31 -3.75 -20.94
CA PRO A 123 7.23 -4.72 -21.13
C PRO A 123 7.49 -6.09 -20.48
N ARG A 124 8.78 -6.47 -20.29
CA ARG A 124 9.17 -7.71 -19.59
C ARG A 124 8.60 -7.74 -18.17
N VAL A 125 8.49 -6.59 -17.49
CA VAL A 125 7.95 -6.51 -16.13
C VAL A 125 6.46 -6.89 -16.12
N TYR A 126 5.65 -6.31 -17.01
CA TYR A 126 4.24 -6.68 -17.09
C TYR A 126 4.05 -8.16 -17.40
N LYS A 127 4.85 -8.71 -18.33
CA LYS A 127 4.81 -10.13 -18.65
C LYS A 127 5.19 -11.00 -17.44
N ALA A 128 6.20 -10.58 -16.67
CA ALA A 128 6.61 -11.30 -15.47
C ALA A 128 5.54 -11.29 -14.37
N PHE A 129 4.71 -10.24 -14.30
CA PHE A 129 3.61 -10.11 -13.32
C PHE A 129 2.28 -10.69 -13.82
N GLU A 130 2.18 -11.21 -15.03
CA GLU A 130 0.99 -11.94 -15.47
C GLU A 130 0.78 -13.17 -14.57
N PRO A 131 -0.34 -13.22 -13.80
CA PRO A 131 -0.59 -14.34 -12.92
C PRO A 131 -0.84 -15.63 -13.73
N SER A 132 -0.31 -16.73 -13.25
CA SER A 132 -0.65 -18.05 -13.76
C SER A 132 -1.84 -18.64 -13.00
N LYS A 133 -2.31 -19.80 -13.43
CA LYS A 133 -3.34 -20.57 -12.69
C LYS A 133 -2.74 -21.54 -11.68
N GLU A 134 -1.42 -21.52 -11.52
CA GLU A 134 -0.71 -22.41 -10.60
C GLU A 134 -1.01 -22.02 -9.14
N PRO A 135 -1.26 -23.00 -8.28
CA PRO A 135 -1.39 -22.74 -6.85
C PRO A 135 -0.13 -22.10 -6.28
N GLY A 136 -0.30 -21.08 -5.44
CA GLY A 136 0.81 -20.37 -4.82
C GLY A 136 1.40 -19.23 -5.66
N ASP A 137 0.85 -18.92 -6.81
CA ASP A 137 1.20 -17.73 -7.58
C ASP A 137 0.46 -16.51 -7.04
N HIS A 138 1.21 -15.57 -6.46
CA HIS A 138 0.71 -14.35 -5.85
C HIS A 138 1.17 -13.07 -6.58
N ARG A 139 1.33 -13.17 -7.91
CA ARG A 139 1.61 -12.02 -8.78
C ARG A 139 0.32 -11.34 -9.19
N HIS A 140 0.34 -10.01 -9.21
CA HIS A 140 -0.82 -9.22 -9.59
C HIS A 140 -0.43 -8.04 -10.49
N ILE A 141 -1.31 -7.72 -11.43
CA ILE A 141 -1.28 -6.44 -12.15
C ILE A 141 -2.42 -5.60 -11.59
N SER A 142 -2.05 -4.58 -10.81
CA SER A 142 -2.99 -3.66 -10.21
C SER A 142 -3.44 -2.62 -11.22
N ARG A 143 -4.75 -2.52 -11.43
CA ARG A 143 -5.38 -1.46 -12.20
C ARG A 143 -6.22 -0.61 -11.25
N PRO A 144 -6.11 0.72 -11.26
CA PRO A 144 -6.92 1.53 -10.39
C PRO A 144 -8.39 1.39 -10.76
N GLY A 145 -9.14 0.68 -9.93
CA GLY A 145 -10.59 0.65 -10.04
C GLY A 145 -11.23 1.94 -9.53
N LEU A 146 -10.56 2.62 -8.60
CA LEU A 146 -11.04 3.83 -7.94
C LEU A 146 -9.87 4.76 -7.63
N ILE A 147 -9.98 6.02 -8.01
CA ILE A 147 -9.03 7.05 -7.62
C ILE A 147 -9.48 7.66 -6.29
N VAL A 148 -8.66 7.49 -5.25
CA VAL A 148 -8.93 8.04 -3.93
C VAL A 148 -8.70 9.56 -3.95
N PRO A 149 -9.65 10.40 -3.50
CA PRO A 149 -9.52 11.86 -3.52
C PRO A 149 -8.59 12.37 -2.40
N ALA A 150 -7.34 11.90 -2.41
CA ALA A 150 -6.28 12.27 -1.48
C ALA A 150 -5.03 12.71 -2.26
N GLY A 151 -4.11 13.40 -1.61
CA GLY A 151 -2.87 13.87 -2.24
C GLY A 151 -3.11 14.70 -3.49
N ARG A 152 -2.36 14.43 -4.58
CA ARG A 152 -2.54 15.11 -5.87
C ARG A 152 -3.89 14.83 -6.51
N ALA A 153 -4.42 13.64 -6.35
CA ALA A 153 -5.73 13.26 -6.88
C ALA A 153 -6.87 14.14 -6.36
N ARG A 154 -6.71 14.79 -5.21
CA ARG A 154 -7.71 15.72 -4.64
C ARG A 154 -8.05 16.88 -5.58
N LYS A 155 -7.16 17.25 -6.48
CA LYS A 155 -7.34 18.34 -7.45
C LYS A 155 -8.22 17.97 -8.65
N TRP A 156 -8.53 16.70 -8.83
CA TRP A 156 -9.26 16.20 -10.01
C TRP A 156 -10.79 16.29 -9.89
N GLY A 157 -11.36 16.96 -8.95
CA GLY A 157 -12.73 17.46 -8.87
C GLY A 157 -13.91 16.48 -9.03
N ASN A 158 -13.85 15.51 -9.92
CA ASN A 158 -14.93 14.58 -10.27
C ASN A 158 -14.47 13.12 -10.23
N HIS A 159 -14.20 12.60 -9.04
CA HIS A 159 -13.89 11.18 -8.90
C HIS A 159 -15.17 10.38 -8.65
N PRO A 160 -15.35 9.25 -9.35
CA PRO A 160 -16.43 8.30 -9.05
C PRO A 160 -16.12 7.50 -7.77
N PHE A 161 -15.66 8.18 -6.73
CA PHE A 161 -15.38 7.57 -5.45
C PHE A 161 -16.69 7.28 -4.74
N LYS A 162 -17.11 6.04 -4.74
CA LYS A 162 -18.37 5.62 -4.11
C LYS A 162 -18.19 5.02 -2.72
N ARG A 163 -16.96 4.63 -2.33
CA ARG A 163 -16.69 3.89 -1.10
C ARG A 163 -15.22 3.96 -0.72
N CYS A 164 -14.90 3.99 0.57
CA CYS A 164 -13.54 3.82 1.06
C CYS A 164 -13.03 2.40 0.76
N VAL A 165 -11.79 2.31 0.27
CA VAL A 165 -11.11 1.04 -0.07
C VAL A 165 -9.91 0.77 0.85
N CYS A 166 -9.80 1.51 1.96
CA CYS A 166 -8.69 1.35 2.90
C CYS A 166 -8.92 0.11 3.77
N ASP A 167 -7.98 -0.84 3.72
CA ASP A 167 -8.13 -2.15 4.38
C ASP A 167 -7.38 -2.24 5.72
N GLY A 168 -6.66 -1.20 6.12
CA GLY A 168 -5.87 -1.23 7.35
C GLY A 168 -5.13 0.05 7.66
N PRO A 169 -4.45 0.07 8.82
CA PRO A 169 -3.60 1.16 9.23
C PRO A 169 -2.48 1.43 8.23
N PHE A 170 -2.15 2.72 8.11
CA PHE A 170 -1.17 3.26 7.19
C PHE A 170 -0.04 3.93 7.96
N ILE A 171 1.19 3.45 7.78
CA ILE A 171 2.38 3.98 8.46
C ILE A 171 3.20 4.78 7.47
N VAL A 172 3.49 6.05 7.80
CA VAL A 172 4.32 6.93 6.97
C VAL A 172 5.81 6.81 7.28
N PRO A 173 6.73 7.32 6.45
CA PRO A 173 8.17 7.21 6.69
C PRO A 173 8.65 7.75 8.04
N GLY A 174 7.93 8.73 8.59
CA GLY A 174 8.18 9.27 9.93
C GLY A 174 7.81 8.34 11.08
N GLY A 175 7.09 7.24 10.83
CA GLY A 175 6.62 6.33 11.86
C GLY A 175 5.22 6.62 12.38
N ASP A 176 4.60 7.75 11.98
CA ASP A 176 3.23 8.05 12.39
C ASP A 176 2.25 7.08 11.73
N ILE A 177 1.26 6.67 12.52
CA ILE A 177 0.24 5.69 12.15
C ILE A 177 -1.09 6.39 11.95
N TYR A 178 -1.78 6.06 10.87
CA TYR A 178 -3.11 6.55 10.53
C TYR A 178 -4.07 5.39 10.31
N SER A 179 -5.35 5.61 10.51
CA SER A 179 -6.38 4.59 10.25
C SER A 179 -6.48 4.17 8.78
N CYS A 180 -5.97 4.98 7.87
CA CYS A 180 -6.04 4.74 6.43
C CYS A 180 -5.02 5.57 5.62
N GLY A 181 -4.83 5.22 4.36
CA GLY A 181 -3.96 5.92 3.41
C GLY A 181 -4.34 7.38 3.14
N CYS A 182 -5.57 7.82 3.43
CA CYS A 182 -5.97 9.23 3.37
C CYS A 182 -5.35 10.09 4.48
N ARG A 183 -4.82 9.46 5.54
CA ARG A 183 -4.12 10.10 6.68
C ARG A 183 -4.97 11.12 7.41
N VAL A 184 -6.22 10.79 7.65
CA VAL A 184 -7.18 11.72 8.31
C VAL A 184 -7.34 11.48 9.80
N ASN A 185 -7.14 10.23 10.26
CA ASN A 185 -7.28 9.85 11.67
C ASN A 185 -5.93 9.33 12.17
N PRO A 186 -5.17 10.11 12.94
CA PRO A 186 -3.93 9.64 13.56
C PRO A 186 -4.24 8.62 14.67
N LEU A 187 -3.48 7.53 14.72
CA LEU A 187 -3.58 6.47 15.71
C LEU A 187 -2.40 6.47 16.70
N GLY A 188 -1.35 7.25 16.44
CA GLY A 188 -0.12 7.30 17.23
C GLY A 188 1.11 7.20 16.35
N SER A 189 2.22 6.74 16.91
CA SER A 189 3.48 6.55 16.21
C SER A 189 4.16 5.26 16.66
N VAL A 190 4.84 4.55 15.75
CA VAL A 190 5.69 3.40 16.12
C VAL A 190 6.85 3.79 17.02
N ARG A 191 7.07 5.09 17.26
CA ARG A 191 8.08 5.62 18.18
C ARG A 191 7.58 5.74 19.61
N ASP A 192 6.27 5.65 19.83
CA ASP A 192 5.68 5.70 21.16
C ASP A 192 6.00 4.40 21.91
N ASP A 193 6.22 4.48 23.23
CA ASP A 193 6.64 3.32 24.04
C ASP A 193 5.56 2.25 24.18
N HIS A 194 4.30 2.58 23.91
CA HIS A 194 3.15 1.68 24.03
C HIS A 194 2.18 1.90 22.87
N VAL A 195 2.57 1.48 21.66
CA VAL A 195 1.68 1.55 20.51
C VAL A 195 0.80 0.31 20.50
N HIS A 196 -0.49 0.50 20.71
CA HIS A 196 -1.52 -0.49 20.39
C HIS A 196 -2.43 0.08 19.32
N LEU A 197 -2.71 -0.71 18.30
CA LEU A 197 -3.72 -0.34 17.33
C LEU A 197 -5.10 -0.50 17.99
N PRO A 198 -5.94 0.55 18.04
CA PRO A 198 -7.26 0.42 18.61
C PRO A 198 -8.04 -0.67 17.87
N MET A 199 -8.64 -1.62 18.59
CA MET A 199 -9.50 -2.66 18.00
C MET A 199 -10.61 -2.06 17.12
N GLU A 200 -11.05 -0.85 17.44
CA GLU A 200 -12.14 -0.11 16.81
C GLU A 200 -11.67 0.83 15.68
N TRP A 201 -10.43 0.71 15.20
CA TRP A 201 -9.93 1.62 14.13
C TRP A 201 -10.83 1.61 12.87
N ARG A 202 -11.58 0.52 12.65
CA ARG A 202 -12.54 0.38 11.54
C ARG A 202 -13.80 1.22 11.74
N ASP A 203 -14.15 1.52 12.98
CA ASP A 203 -15.34 2.31 13.33
C ASP A 203 -15.07 3.82 13.26
N LEU A 204 -13.79 4.21 13.03
CA LEU A 204 -13.44 5.59 12.79
C LEU A 204 -13.98 6.01 11.42
N LEU A 205 -15.07 6.78 11.45
CA LEU A 205 -15.72 7.31 10.24
C LEU A 205 -14.70 8.03 9.36
N CYS A 206 -14.56 7.58 8.12
CA CYS A 206 -13.73 8.27 7.15
C CYS A 206 -14.39 9.60 6.78
N PRO A 207 -13.76 10.77 7.02
CA PRO A 207 -14.34 12.06 6.65
C PRO A 207 -14.67 12.18 5.17
N ASN A 208 -13.97 11.44 4.31
CA ASN A 208 -14.27 11.38 2.88
C ASN A 208 -15.56 10.59 2.60
N GLU A 209 -15.86 9.59 3.41
CA GLU A 209 -17.11 8.79 3.30
C GLU A 209 -18.31 9.58 3.83
N VAL A 210 -18.14 10.27 4.95
CA VAL A 210 -19.16 11.19 5.52
C VAL A 210 -19.49 12.31 4.53
N ALA A 211 -18.48 12.92 3.89
CA ALA A 211 -18.69 13.96 2.90
C ALA A 211 -19.44 13.46 1.64
N LEU A 212 -19.30 12.17 1.31
CA LEU A 212 -20.00 11.55 0.18
C LEU A 212 -21.46 11.22 0.52
N THR A 213 -21.73 10.76 1.74
CA THR A 213 -23.10 10.50 2.21
C THR A 213 -23.89 11.79 2.39
N ALA A 214 -23.24 12.87 2.84
CA ALA A 214 -23.85 14.19 2.99
C ALA A 214 -24.17 14.89 1.64
N ARG A 215 -23.58 14.45 0.53
CA ARG A 215 -23.80 15.01 -0.81
C ARG A 215 -24.76 14.21 -1.68
N ARG A 216 -25.48 13.22 -1.15
CA ARG A 216 -26.59 12.59 -1.88
C ARG A 216 -27.81 13.50 -1.79
N PRO A 217 -28.14 14.32 -2.82
CA PRO A 217 -29.52 14.70 -3.03
C PRO A 217 -30.28 13.41 -3.35
N GLU A 218 -31.47 13.26 -2.83
CA GLU A 218 -32.37 12.19 -3.19
C GLU A 218 -32.47 12.11 -4.73
N GLU A 219 -31.82 11.12 -5.33
CA GLU A 219 -32.08 10.76 -6.72
C GLU A 219 -33.54 10.26 -6.73
N LYS A 220 -34.43 11.13 -7.12
CA LYS A 220 -35.79 10.74 -7.48
C LYS A 220 -35.70 9.66 -8.56
N LEU A 221 -36.01 8.42 -8.18
CA LEU A 221 -36.25 7.34 -9.10
C LEU A 221 -37.36 7.84 -10.06
N VAL A 222 -36.99 8.13 -11.30
CA VAL A 222 -37.96 8.31 -12.37
C VAL A 222 -38.45 6.91 -12.72
N PRO A 223 -39.76 6.61 -12.55
CA PRO A 223 -40.29 5.32 -12.97
C PRO A 223 -40.22 5.24 -14.50
N VAL A 224 -39.74 4.11 -15.01
CA VAL A 224 -39.81 3.72 -16.43
C VAL A 224 -41.21 3.15 -16.71
#